data_0fed87bb797dac6a901d4e43516b93db
#
_entry.id   0fed87bb797dac6a901d4e43516b93db
#
_cell.length_a   1.000
_cell.length_b   1.000
_cell.length_c   1.000
_cell.angle_alpha   90.00
_cell.angle_beta   90.00
_cell.angle_gamma   90.00
#
_symmetry.space_group_name_H-M   'P 1'
#
loop_
_entity.id
_entity.type
_entity.pdbx_description
1 polymer ?
#
loop_
_entity_poly.entity_id
_entity_poly.type
_entity_poly.pdbx_seq_one_letter_code
_entity_poly.pdbx_strand_id
1 'polypeptide(L)'
;TDVDIVVGNIATGEAAKALVEAGADAVKVGIGPGSICTTRIVAGVGVPQLSAVYDVAKALEGTGVPLIADGGLRYSGDIVKALAAGGFSVMIGSLVAGTEEAPGETILFNGRKFKSYRGMGSLEAMEKGSADRYFQGGVKETKKLVPEGIAGRVPYKGTVQEVIYQLVGGLRSGMGYCGAHNIEELHNAKFTRITAAGMSESHPHEVIITSEAPNYSRPQ
;
A
#
# COMPACT_ATOMS: atom_id res chain seq x y z
N THR A 1 -22.68 -5.21 -17.96
CA THR A 1 -21.35 -5.25 -18.60
C THR A 1 -20.72 -6.60 -18.31
N ASP A 2 -19.98 -7.15 -19.26
CA ASP A 2 -19.31 -8.47 -19.12
C ASP A 2 -17.89 -8.32 -18.52
N VAL A 3 -17.63 -7.23 -17.79
CA VAL A 3 -16.36 -6.94 -17.14
C VAL A 3 -16.52 -6.91 -15.63
N ASP A 4 -15.54 -7.46 -14.92
CA ASP A 4 -15.51 -7.42 -13.46
C ASP A 4 -15.33 -5.98 -12.94
N ILE A 5 -16.06 -5.64 -11.89
CA ILE A 5 -16.07 -4.29 -11.30
C ILE A 5 -15.40 -4.35 -9.93
N VAL A 6 -14.21 -3.75 -9.84
CA VAL A 6 -13.49 -3.56 -8.57
C VAL A 6 -13.81 -2.20 -7.98
N VAL A 7 -14.37 -2.18 -6.78
CA VAL A 7 -14.84 -0.94 -6.13
C VAL A 7 -14.01 -0.62 -4.88
N GLY A 8 -13.75 0.63 -4.63
CA GLY A 8 -13.02 1.12 -3.46
C GLY A 8 -12.66 2.61 -3.56
N ASN A 9 -11.92 3.12 -2.57
CA ASN A 9 -11.37 2.40 -1.43
C ASN A 9 -12.28 2.49 -0.22
N ILE A 10 -12.27 1.41 0.53
CA ILE A 10 -13.01 1.27 1.79
C ILE A 10 -12.06 0.90 2.93
N ALA A 11 -12.55 0.95 4.17
CA ALA A 11 -11.77 0.59 5.35
C ALA A 11 -12.55 -0.21 6.40
N THR A 12 -13.84 -0.52 6.14
CA THR A 12 -14.71 -1.18 7.11
C THR A 12 -15.46 -2.35 6.49
N GLY A 13 -15.77 -3.37 7.29
CA GLY A 13 -16.58 -4.50 6.87
C GLY A 13 -18.00 -4.12 6.48
N GLU A 14 -18.58 -3.09 7.09
CA GLU A 14 -19.92 -2.58 6.75
C GLU A 14 -19.95 -2.03 5.31
N ALA A 15 -18.94 -1.23 4.94
CA ALA A 15 -18.81 -0.73 3.57
C ALA A 15 -18.62 -1.87 2.56
N ALA A 16 -17.85 -2.90 2.93
CA ALA A 16 -17.65 -4.07 2.08
C ALA A 16 -18.97 -4.80 1.79
N LYS A 17 -19.79 -5.04 2.82
CA LYS A 17 -21.12 -5.67 2.64
C LYS A 17 -22.02 -4.86 1.72
N ALA A 18 -22.09 -3.55 1.91
CA ALA A 18 -22.88 -2.67 1.06
C ALA A 18 -22.44 -2.70 -0.41
N LEU A 19 -21.12 -2.79 -0.68
CA LEU A 19 -20.60 -2.88 -2.03
C LEU A 19 -20.90 -4.23 -2.68
N VAL A 20 -20.81 -5.33 -1.91
CA VAL A 20 -21.19 -6.67 -2.40
C VAL A 20 -22.68 -6.73 -2.73
N GLU A 21 -23.53 -6.18 -1.88
CA GLU A 21 -24.97 -6.07 -2.14
C GLU A 21 -25.26 -5.22 -3.39
N ALA A 22 -24.43 -4.23 -3.69
CA ALA A 22 -24.52 -3.42 -4.90
C ALA A 22 -23.96 -4.11 -6.15
N GLY A 23 -23.37 -5.32 -6.03
CA GLY A 23 -22.88 -6.13 -7.14
C GLY A 23 -21.39 -5.94 -7.47
N ALA A 24 -20.57 -5.54 -6.52
CA ALA A 24 -19.12 -5.48 -6.73
C ALA A 24 -18.52 -6.90 -6.85
N ASP A 25 -17.64 -7.10 -7.84
CA ASP A 25 -16.92 -8.36 -8.06
C ASP A 25 -15.66 -8.46 -7.20
N ALA A 26 -15.09 -7.33 -6.80
CA ALA A 26 -14.00 -7.24 -5.83
C ALA A 26 -14.03 -5.89 -5.10
N VAL A 27 -13.42 -5.83 -3.90
CA VAL A 27 -13.29 -4.58 -3.16
C VAL A 27 -11.82 -4.22 -2.92
N LYS A 28 -11.53 -2.92 -2.89
CA LYS A 28 -10.19 -2.41 -2.64
C LYS A 28 -10.14 -1.65 -1.32
N VAL A 29 -9.22 -2.05 -0.44
CA VAL A 29 -9.15 -1.64 0.97
C VAL A 29 -7.95 -0.76 1.22
N GLY A 30 -8.19 0.45 1.74
CA GLY A 30 -7.13 1.36 2.15
C GLY A 30 -7.56 2.81 2.10
N ILE A 31 -7.70 3.47 3.25
CA ILE A 31 -7.97 4.89 3.39
C ILE A 31 -6.77 5.54 4.09
N GLY A 32 -5.98 6.27 3.31
CA GLY A 32 -4.83 7.03 3.77
C GLY A 32 -3.57 6.25 4.17
N PRO A 33 -3.32 4.97 3.79
CA PRO A 33 -2.11 4.27 4.18
C PRO A 33 -0.89 4.59 3.31
N GLY A 34 -1.06 5.26 2.18
CA GLY A 34 0.01 5.56 1.23
C GLY A 34 1.09 6.46 1.84
N SER A 35 2.35 6.25 1.45
CA SER A 35 3.52 6.98 2.00
C SER A 35 3.51 8.49 1.72
N ILE A 36 2.78 8.92 0.71
CA ILE A 36 2.63 10.32 0.28
C ILE A 36 1.20 10.84 0.46
N CYS A 37 0.36 10.10 1.19
CA CYS A 37 -1.01 10.47 1.50
C CYS A 37 -1.09 11.24 2.82
N THR A 38 -1.84 12.34 2.84
CA THR A 38 -2.08 13.14 4.05
C THR A 38 -3.54 13.14 4.49
N THR A 39 -4.41 12.32 3.89
CA THR A 39 -5.83 12.21 4.23
C THR A 39 -6.07 12.04 5.73
N ARG A 40 -5.30 11.18 6.39
CA ARG A 40 -5.44 10.94 7.84
C ARG A 40 -5.15 12.16 8.70
N ILE A 41 -4.34 13.08 8.21
CA ILE A 41 -3.97 14.32 8.91
C ILE A 41 -4.91 15.45 8.51
N VAL A 42 -5.17 15.62 7.22
CA VAL A 42 -5.96 16.74 6.68
C VAL A 42 -7.46 16.53 6.91
N ALA A 43 -7.97 15.33 6.63
CA ALA A 43 -9.37 14.98 6.79
C ALA A 43 -9.68 14.29 8.13
N GLY A 44 -8.66 13.81 8.85
CA GLY A 44 -8.83 13.08 10.13
C GLY A 44 -9.46 11.70 9.97
N VAL A 45 -9.47 11.13 8.77
CA VAL A 45 -10.14 9.87 8.44
C VAL A 45 -9.11 8.82 8.03
N GLY A 46 -9.30 7.59 8.49
CA GLY A 46 -8.48 6.44 8.16
C GLY A 46 -8.53 5.35 9.22
N VAL A 47 -8.12 4.15 8.82
CA VAL A 47 -8.03 2.98 9.70
C VAL A 47 -6.62 2.38 9.51
N PRO A 48 -5.96 1.87 10.57
CA PRO A 48 -4.71 1.13 10.42
C PRO A 48 -4.88 0.00 9.40
N GLN A 49 -3.99 -0.07 8.41
CA GLN A 49 -4.22 -0.86 7.19
C GLN A 49 -4.47 -2.35 7.47
N LEU A 50 -3.68 -2.97 8.35
CA LEU A 50 -3.87 -4.38 8.67
C LEU A 50 -5.23 -4.65 9.32
N SER A 51 -5.68 -3.73 10.20
CA SER A 51 -7.00 -3.82 10.82
C SER A 51 -8.13 -3.68 9.80
N ALA A 52 -7.99 -2.74 8.85
CA ALA A 52 -8.96 -2.56 7.77
C ALA A 52 -9.08 -3.81 6.88
N VAL A 53 -7.94 -4.39 6.48
CA VAL A 53 -7.90 -5.63 5.68
C VAL A 53 -8.56 -6.77 6.43
N TYR A 54 -8.23 -6.96 7.70
CA TYR A 54 -8.78 -8.03 8.52
C TYR A 54 -10.29 -7.90 8.76
N ASP A 55 -10.77 -6.68 9.04
CA ASP A 55 -12.19 -6.40 9.25
C ASP A 55 -13.02 -6.64 7.98
N VAL A 56 -12.52 -6.15 6.83
CA VAL A 56 -13.15 -6.38 5.53
C VAL A 56 -13.12 -7.86 5.16
N ALA A 57 -12.00 -8.56 5.35
CA ALA A 57 -11.89 -9.98 5.06
C ALA A 57 -12.94 -10.81 5.83
N LYS A 58 -13.10 -10.52 7.13
CA LYS A 58 -14.14 -11.15 7.95
C LYS A 58 -15.56 -10.85 7.44
N ALA A 59 -15.81 -9.63 7.00
CA ALA A 59 -17.13 -9.25 6.49
C ALA A 59 -17.46 -9.94 5.17
N LEU A 60 -16.44 -10.33 4.40
CA LEU A 60 -16.55 -11.00 3.10
C LEU A 60 -16.58 -12.54 3.18
N GLU A 61 -16.41 -13.12 4.37
CA GLU A 61 -16.46 -14.58 4.56
C GLU A 61 -17.76 -15.15 3.97
N GLY A 62 -17.63 -16.17 3.12
CA GLY A 62 -18.75 -16.85 2.46
C GLY A 62 -19.35 -16.12 1.26
N THR A 63 -18.92 -14.91 0.92
CA THR A 63 -19.42 -14.18 -0.25
C THR A 63 -18.76 -14.57 -1.57
N GLY A 64 -17.53 -15.10 -1.51
CA GLY A 64 -16.69 -15.36 -2.68
C GLY A 64 -16.06 -14.10 -3.31
N VAL A 65 -16.33 -12.90 -2.78
CA VAL A 65 -15.79 -11.64 -3.28
C VAL A 65 -14.40 -11.38 -2.70
N PRO A 66 -13.34 -11.28 -3.53
CA PRO A 66 -11.98 -11.05 -3.06
C PRO A 66 -11.74 -9.59 -2.67
N LEU A 67 -10.71 -9.36 -1.86
CA LEU A 67 -10.24 -8.01 -1.54
C LEU A 67 -8.80 -7.78 -1.99
N ILE A 68 -8.51 -6.53 -2.37
CA ILE A 68 -7.19 -6.02 -2.70
C ILE A 68 -6.74 -5.13 -1.54
N ALA A 69 -5.61 -5.44 -0.90
CA ALA A 69 -5.01 -4.59 0.13
C ALA A 69 -4.17 -3.49 -0.53
N ASP A 70 -4.65 -2.24 -0.48
CA ASP A 70 -4.05 -1.11 -1.19
C ASP A 70 -3.30 -0.18 -0.24
N GLY A 71 -1.98 -0.17 -0.36
CA GLY A 71 -1.09 0.77 0.31
C GLY A 71 -0.62 0.34 1.71
N GLY A 72 0.25 1.15 2.29
CA GLY A 72 0.84 0.91 3.61
C GLY A 72 1.96 -0.14 3.63
N LEU A 73 2.36 -0.64 2.47
CA LEU A 73 3.36 -1.69 2.31
C LEU A 73 4.75 -1.07 2.13
N ARG A 74 5.67 -1.36 3.03
CA ARG A 74 7.05 -0.84 3.05
C ARG A 74 8.10 -1.90 2.74
N TYR A 75 7.82 -3.14 3.12
CA TYR A 75 8.68 -4.32 2.99
C TYR A 75 7.89 -5.49 2.42
N SER A 76 8.58 -6.49 1.91
CA SER A 76 7.96 -7.75 1.47
C SER A 76 7.17 -8.46 2.59
N GLY A 77 7.65 -8.36 3.84
CA GLY A 77 6.93 -8.89 4.99
C GLY A 77 5.57 -8.22 5.25
N ASP A 78 5.38 -6.97 4.84
CA ASP A 78 4.07 -6.32 4.93
C ASP A 78 3.09 -6.92 3.90
N ILE A 79 3.59 -7.34 2.72
CA ILE A 79 2.79 -8.09 1.73
C ILE A 79 2.32 -9.41 2.33
N VAL A 80 3.22 -10.16 2.96
CA VAL A 80 2.87 -11.42 3.65
C VAL A 80 1.75 -11.19 4.67
N LYS A 81 1.89 -10.15 5.50
CA LYS A 81 0.88 -9.83 6.53
C LYS A 81 -0.46 -9.42 5.93
N ALA A 82 -0.46 -8.62 4.86
CA ALA A 82 -1.69 -8.20 4.21
C ALA A 82 -2.45 -9.39 3.59
N LEU A 83 -1.72 -10.31 2.94
CA LEU A 83 -2.29 -11.53 2.40
C LEU A 83 -2.77 -12.45 3.51
N ALA A 84 -1.95 -12.69 4.56
CA ALA A 84 -2.34 -13.51 5.71
C ALA A 84 -3.58 -12.97 6.44
N ALA A 85 -3.82 -11.65 6.41
CA ALA A 85 -5.01 -11.03 7.00
C ALA A 85 -6.29 -11.18 6.15
N GLY A 86 -6.22 -11.88 5.02
CA GLY A 86 -7.34 -12.16 4.13
C GLY A 86 -7.30 -11.43 2.79
N GLY A 87 -6.20 -10.72 2.47
CA GLY A 87 -5.99 -10.17 1.14
C GLY A 87 -5.79 -11.26 0.09
N PHE A 88 -6.37 -11.13 -1.09
CA PHE A 88 -6.08 -12.00 -2.23
C PHE A 88 -4.98 -11.44 -3.13
N SER A 89 -4.85 -10.11 -3.13
CA SER A 89 -3.77 -9.40 -3.81
C SER A 89 -3.44 -8.09 -3.09
N VAL A 90 -2.36 -7.45 -3.50
CA VAL A 90 -1.92 -6.16 -2.95
C VAL A 90 -1.73 -5.13 -4.06
N MET A 91 -2.04 -3.86 -3.75
CA MET A 91 -1.64 -2.74 -4.59
C MET A 91 -0.46 -2.03 -3.95
N ILE A 92 0.61 -1.86 -4.72
CA ILE A 92 1.86 -1.24 -4.28
C ILE A 92 2.10 0.06 -5.05
N GLY A 93 2.61 1.07 -4.36
CA GLY A 93 2.96 2.37 -4.94
C GLY A 93 4.43 2.69 -4.66
N SER A 94 4.74 3.11 -3.44
CA SER A 94 6.09 3.54 -3.04
C SER A 94 7.17 2.45 -3.22
N LEU A 95 6.80 1.19 -3.14
CA LEU A 95 7.75 0.08 -3.35
C LEU A 95 8.34 0.08 -4.77
N VAL A 96 7.56 0.50 -5.78
CA VAL A 96 7.99 0.56 -7.19
C VAL A 96 8.19 1.99 -7.70
N ALA A 97 7.90 3.02 -6.91
CA ALA A 97 8.01 4.42 -7.35
C ALA A 97 9.44 4.84 -7.72
N GLY A 98 10.46 4.17 -7.18
CA GLY A 98 11.87 4.41 -7.48
C GLY A 98 12.43 3.60 -8.65
N THR A 99 11.62 2.80 -9.32
CA THR A 99 12.09 1.97 -10.44
C THR A 99 12.31 2.79 -11.71
N GLU A 100 13.09 2.24 -12.64
CA GLU A 100 13.38 2.89 -13.92
C GLU A 100 12.10 3.15 -14.72
N GLU A 101 11.17 2.21 -14.72
CA GLU A 101 9.92 2.25 -15.46
C GLU A 101 8.86 3.16 -14.83
N ALA A 102 9.03 3.58 -13.57
CA ALA A 102 8.12 4.52 -12.93
C ALA A 102 8.12 5.87 -13.68
N PRO A 103 6.95 6.53 -13.85
CA PRO A 103 6.82 7.72 -14.70
C PRO A 103 7.49 8.97 -14.14
N GLY A 104 7.98 8.95 -12.90
CA GLY A 104 8.67 10.09 -12.29
C GLY A 104 10.00 10.41 -12.97
N GLU A 105 10.38 11.69 -13.01
CA GLU A 105 11.66 12.12 -13.53
C GLU A 105 12.82 11.60 -12.67
N THR A 106 13.93 11.23 -13.33
CA THR A 106 15.17 10.89 -12.63
C THR A 106 15.90 12.15 -12.21
N ILE A 107 16.18 12.28 -10.92
CA ILE A 107 16.83 13.44 -10.30
C ILE A 107 18.16 13.00 -9.73
N LEU A 108 19.24 13.73 -10.06
CA LEU A 108 20.53 13.59 -9.41
C LEU A 108 20.63 14.59 -8.25
N PHE A 109 20.82 14.08 -7.03
CA PHE A 109 20.93 14.90 -5.84
C PHE A 109 22.01 14.32 -4.90
N ASN A 110 22.97 15.16 -4.52
CA ASN A 110 24.13 14.78 -3.68
C ASN A 110 24.83 13.50 -4.18
N GLY A 111 25.04 13.39 -5.50
CA GLY A 111 25.71 12.24 -6.13
C GLY A 111 24.88 10.95 -6.19
N ARG A 112 23.62 10.96 -5.77
CA ARG A 112 22.72 9.81 -5.81
C ARG A 112 21.54 10.07 -6.76
N LYS A 113 21.05 8.98 -7.39
CA LYS A 113 19.85 9.01 -8.23
C LYS A 113 18.59 8.87 -7.40
N PHE A 114 17.59 9.68 -7.73
CA PHE A 114 16.25 9.64 -7.18
C PHE A 114 15.22 9.66 -8.32
N LYS A 115 13.98 9.28 -8.00
CA LYS A 115 12.82 9.47 -8.87
C LYS A 115 11.87 10.46 -8.22
N SER A 116 11.31 11.39 -9.00
CA SER A 116 10.20 12.21 -8.50
C SER A 116 8.98 11.31 -8.22
N TYR A 117 8.29 11.59 -7.13
CA TYR A 117 7.12 10.81 -6.71
C TYR A 117 6.08 11.73 -6.10
N ARG A 118 4.85 11.66 -6.57
CA ARG A 118 3.76 12.50 -6.07
C ARG A 118 2.50 11.68 -5.78
N GLY A 119 1.78 12.08 -4.74
CA GLY A 119 0.46 11.55 -4.44
C GLY A 119 -0.60 12.03 -5.40
N MET A 120 -1.64 11.23 -5.61
CA MET A 120 -2.81 11.63 -6.41
C MET A 120 -3.51 12.85 -5.81
N GLY A 121 -3.46 13.04 -4.48
CA GLY A 121 -4.00 14.19 -3.76
C GLY A 121 -3.01 15.36 -3.63
N SER A 122 -1.84 15.33 -4.26
CA SER A 122 -0.93 16.49 -4.33
C SER A 122 -1.50 17.56 -5.25
N LEU A 123 -1.14 18.83 -5.02
CA LEU A 123 -1.58 19.94 -5.87
C LEU A 123 -1.26 19.70 -7.35
N GLU A 124 -0.05 19.23 -7.65
CA GLU A 124 0.41 18.97 -9.01
C GLU A 124 -0.39 17.85 -9.71
N ALA A 125 -0.90 16.87 -8.94
CA ALA A 125 -1.74 15.82 -9.49
C ALA A 125 -3.18 16.30 -9.66
N MET A 126 -3.71 17.06 -8.68
CA MET A 126 -5.07 17.62 -8.72
C MET A 126 -5.27 18.57 -9.89
N GLU A 127 -4.28 19.41 -10.20
CA GLU A 127 -4.25 20.28 -11.38
C GLU A 127 -4.30 19.51 -12.71
N LYS A 128 -3.82 18.26 -12.71
CA LYS A 128 -3.79 17.39 -13.90
C LYS A 128 -4.96 16.40 -13.99
N GLY A 129 -5.99 16.58 -13.14
CA GLY A 129 -7.26 15.85 -13.29
C GLY A 129 -7.63 14.91 -12.14
N SER A 130 -6.80 14.75 -11.08
CA SER A 130 -7.15 13.86 -9.96
C SER A 130 -8.01 14.51 -8.87
N ALA A 131 -8.44 15.77 -9.04
CA ALA A 131 -9.21 16.51 -8.06
C ALA A 131 -10.61 15.91 -7.80
N ASP A 132 -11.22 15.26 -8.78
CA ASP A 132 -12.52 14.60 -8.69
C ASP A 132 -12.50 13.44 -7.70
N ARG A 133 -11.39 12.69 -7.60
CA ARG A 133 -11.19 11.64 -6.60
C ARG A 133 -11.33 12.15 -5.15
N TYR A 134 -11.09 13.45 -4.94
CA TYR A 134 -11.15 14.11 -3.64
C TYR A 134 -12.39 15.03 -3.52
N PHE A 135 -13.43 14.78 -4.33
CA PHE A 135 -14.67 15.55 -4.36
C PHE A 135 -14.47 17.04 -4.71
N GLN A 136 -13.38 17.38 -5.41
CA GLN A 136 -12.98 18.73 -5.75
C GLN A 136 -12.90 19.00 -7.27
N GLY A 137 -13.48 18.10 -8.09
CA GLY A 137 -13.45 18.22 -9.56
C GLY A 137 -14.10 19.48 -10.12
N GLY A 138 -14.98 20.13 -9.36
CA GLY A 138 -15.59 21.42 -9.72
C GLY A 138 -14.77 22.66 -9.37
N VAL A 139 -13.66 22.52 -8.66
CA VAL A 139 -12.81 23.63 -8.20
C VAL A 139 -11.87 24.06 -9.33
N LYS A 140 -12.09 25.25 -9.89
CA LYS A 140 -11.31 25.79 -11.03
C LYS A 140 -10.03 26.53 -10.62
N GLU A 141 -9.99 27.04 -9.40
CA GLU A 141 -8.85 27.81 -8.91
C GLU A 141 -7.93 26.95 -8.04
N THR A 142 -6.70 26.73 -8.45
CA THR A 142 -5.70 25.92 -7.72
C THR A 142 -5.58 26.31 -6.23
N LYS A 143 -5.65 27.60 -5.93
CA LYS A 143 -5.56 28.13 -4.55
C LYS A 143 -6.71 27.71 -3.64
N LYS A 144 -7.81 27.20 -4.20
CA LYS A 144 -8.99 26.70 -3.47
C LYS A 144 -8.97 25.18 -3.30
N LEU A 145 -8.04 24.49 -3.93
CA LEU A 145 -7.86 23.05 -3.73
C LEU A 145 -7.31 22.78 -2.32
N VAL A 146 -7.83 21.74 -1.69
CA VAL A 146 -7.33 21.22 -0.40
C VAL A 146 -6.62 19.90 -0.67
N PRO A 147 -5.28 19.90 -0.72
CA PRO A 147 -4.54 18.69 -1.05
C PRO A 147 -4.56 17.68 0.10
N GLU A 148 -4.66 16.41 -0.26
CA GLU A 148 -4.56 15.25 0.64
C GLU A 148 -3.34 14.39 0.31
N GLY A 149 -2.33 14.97 -0.29
CA GLY A 149 -1.08 14.30 -0.65
C GLY A 149 0.05 15.28 -0.88
N ILE A 150 1.25 14.75 -0.90
CA ILE A 150 2.48 15.51 -1.13
C ILE A 150 3.20 15.05 -2.38
N ALA A 151 4.11 15.90 -2.88
CA ALA A 151 5.13 15.54 -3.86
C ALA A 151 6.49 15.47 -3.16
N GLY A 152 7.33 14.56 -3.64
CA GLY A 152 8.66 14.35 -3.09
C GLY A 152 9.54 13.55 -4.06
N ARG A 153 10.59 12.95 -3.54
CA ARG A 153 11.48 12.07 -4.28
C ARG A 153 11.77 10.81 -3.49
N VAL A 154 11.97 9.71 -4.19
CA VAL A 154 12.35 8.41 -3.62
C VAL A 154 13.68 7.95 -4.21
N PRO A 155 14.48 7.19 -3.47
CA PRO A 155 15.72 6.63 -4.02
C PRO A 155 15.44 5.79 -5.27
N TYR A 156 16.32 5.89 -6.27
CA TYR A 156 16.30 5.01 -7.43
C TYR A 156 16.60 3.58 -7.01
N LYS A 157 15.84 2.61 -7.52
CA LYS A 157 15.88 1.19 -7.09
C LYS A 157 16.23 0.19 -8.21
N GLY A 158 16.67 0.65 -9.38
CA GLY A 158 16.88 -0.24 -10.53
C GLY A 158 15.58 -0.53 -11.29
N THR A 159 15.49 -1.69 -11.91
CA THR A 159 14.33 -2.11 -12.70
C THR A 159 13.18 -2.61 -11.83
N VAL A 160 11.95 -2.52 -12.34
CA VAL A 160 10.78 -3.11 -11.67
C VAL A 160 10.93 -4.61 -11.49
N GLN A 161 11.56 -5.28 -12.45
CA GLN A 161 11.82 -6.73 -12.39
C GLN A 161 12.65 -7.11 -11.15
N GLU A 162 13.75 -6.38 -10.90
CA GLU A 162 14.61 -6.62 -9.73
C GLU A 162 13.86 -6.40 -8.42
N VAL A 163 13.07 -5.32 -8.33
CA VAL A 163 12.26 -5.02 -7.14
C VAL A 163 11.20 -6.09 -6.89
N ILE A 164 10.45 -6.48 -7.92
CA ILE A 164 9.41 -7.53 -7.80
C ILE A 164 10.04 -8.88 -7.45
N TYR A 165 11.20 -9.21 -8.00
CA TYR A 165 11.92 -10.43 -7.64
C TYR A 165 12.20 -10.52 -6.13
N GLN A 166 12.68 -9.42 -5.52
CA GLN A 166 12.92 -9.34 -4.08
C GLN A 166 11.62 -9.43 -3.26
N LEU A 167 10.56 -8.75 -3.71
CA LEU A 167 9.26 -8.77 -3.03
C LEU A 167 8.64 -10.18 -3.05
N VAL A 168 8.65 -10.85 -4.18
CA VAL A 168 8.15 -12.23 -4.34
C VAL A 168 9.02 -13.21 -3.55
N GLY A 169 10.34 -13.01 -3.52
CA GLY A 169 11.25 -13.79 -2.70
C GLY A 169 10.88 -13.72 -1.21
N GLY A 170 10.62 -12.52 -0.69
CA GLY A 170 10.17 -12.33 0.69
C GLY A 170 8.80 -12.94 0.96
N LEU A 171 7.84 -12.86 0.01
CA LEU A 171 6.55 -13.52 0.11
C LEU A 171 6.71 -15.06 0.20
N ARG A 172 7.49 -15.65 -0.68
CA ARG A 172 7.78 -17.09 -0.66
C ARG A 172 8.39 -17.54 0.66
N SER A 173 9.34 -16.77 1.21
CA SER A 173 9.91 -17.04 2.54
C SER A 173 8.84 -17.02 3.63
N GLY A 174 8.00 -15.99 3.64
CA GLY A 174 6.90 -15.89 4.62
C GLY A 174 5.90 -17.04 4.51
N MET A 175 5.51 -17.43 3.31
CA MET A 175 4.67 -18.60 3.07
C MET A 175 5.34 -19.89 3.58
N GLY A 176 6.64 -20.06 3.32
CA GLY A 176 7.41 -21.22 3.82
C GLY A 176 7.44 -21.31 5.34
N TYR A 177 7.67 -20.19 6.04
CA TYR A 177 7.61 -20.16 7.51
C TYR A 177 6.21 -20.47 8.07
N CYS A 178 5.15 -20.10 7.36
CA CYS A 178 3.77 -20.39 7.74
C CYS A 178 3.28 -21.77 7.28
N GLY A 179 4.07 -22.54 6.52
CA GLY A 179 3.67 -23.82 5.94
C GLY A 179 2.57 -23.71 4.88
N ALA A 180 2.42 -22.54 4.24
CA ALA A 180 1.40 -22.26 3.24
C ALA A 180 1.93 -22.51 1.81
N HIS A 181 1.20 -23.29 1.02
CA HIS A 181 1.55 -23.62 -0.37
C HIS A 181 0.89 -22.65 -1.38
N ASN A 182 -0.15 -21.94 -0.94
CA ASN A 182 -0.88 -20.95 -1.72
C ASN A 182 -1.37 -19.79 -0.82
N ILE A 183 -1.97 -18.75 -1.42
CA ILE A 183 -2.45 -17.58 -0.66
C ILE A 183 -3.61 -17.93 0.26
N GLU A 184 -4.48 -18.85 -0.12
CA GLU A 184 -5.63 -19.26 0.69
C GLU A 184 -5.17 -19.96 1.96
N GLU A 185 -4.15 -20.83 1.88
CA GLU A 185 -3.55 -21.47 3.05
C GLU A 185 -2.86 -20.44 3.96
N LEU A 186 -2.29 -19.36 3.38
CA LEU A 186 -1.67 -18.29 4.16
C LEU A 186 -2.70 -17.53 5.03
N HIS A 187 -3.98 -17.51 4.67
CA HIS A 187 -5.05 -16.95 5.50
C HIS A 187 -5.20 -17.65 6.87
N ASN A 188 -4.65 -18.87 7.03
CA ASN A 188 -4.64 -19.58 8.31
C ASN A 188 -3.50 -19.14 9.26
N ALA A 189 -2.60 -18.27 8.81
CA ALA A 189 -1.50 -17.78 9.62
C ALA A 189 -2.00 -16.97 10.83
N LYS A 190 -1.30 -17.12 11.95
CA LYS A 190 -1.68 -16.48 13.21
C LYS A 190 -0.92 -15.17 13.40
N PHE A 191 -1.59 -14.20 13.99
CA PHE A 191 -1.02 -12.90 14.32
C PHE A 191 -0.81 -12.76 15.83
N THR A 192 0.29 -12.11 16.19
CA THR A 192 0.55 -11.65 17.55
C THR A 192 0.62 -10.13 17.54
N ARG A 193 -0.08 -9.49 18.47
CA ARG A 193 0.03 -8.04 18.66
C ARG A 193 1.37 -7.73 19.32
N ILE A 194 2.08 -6.77 18.76
CA ILE A 194 3.35 -6.26 19.30
C ILE A 194 3.23 -4.79 19.71
N THR A 195 4.14 -4.34 20.56
CA THR A 195 4.31 -2.95 20.98
C THR A 195 5.39 -2.26 20.13
N ALA A 196 5.66 -0.98 20.44
CA ALA A 196 6.80 -0.27 19.85
C ALA A 196 8.14 -0.95 20.16
N ALA A 197 8.29 -1.58 21.32
CA ALA A 197 9.48 -2.36 21.67
C ALA A 197 9.63 -3.60 20.76
N GLY A 198 8.55 -4.35 20.53
CA GLY A 198 8.56 -5.48 19.59
C GLY A 198 8.79 -5.05 18.13
N MET A 199 8.35 -3.85 17.74
CA MET A 199 8.69 -3.29 16.44
C MET A 199 10.18 -2.99 16.34
N SER A 200 10.80 -2.43 17.39
CA SER A 200 12.24 -2.18 17.43
C SER A 200 13.07 -3.47 17.38
N GLU A 201 12.63 -4.50 18.12
CA GLU A 201 13.23 -5.84 18.10
C GLU A 201 13.16 -6.49 16.71
N SER A 202 12.10 -6.21 15.94
CA SER A 202 11.89 -6.77 14.60
C SER A 202 12.85 -6.22 13.54
N HIS A 203 13.53 -5.11 13.82
CA HIS A 203 14.56 -4.53 12.95
C HIS A 203 15.97 -4.90 13.47
N PRO A 204 16.98 -4.91 12.59
CA PRO A 204 18.37 -5.02 13.06
C PRO A 204 18.68 -3.92 14.08
N HIS A 205 19.09 -4.32 15.27
CA HIS A 205 19.39 -3.41 16.39
C HIS A 205 20.78 -3.71 16.97
N GLU A 206 21.34 -2.76 17.68
CA GLU A 206 22.67 -2.84 18.34
C GLU A 206 23.85 -3.14 17.37
N VAL A 207 23.63 -2.87 16.05
CA VAL A 207 24.66 -3.03 15.02
C VAL A 207 24.71 -1.80 14.11
N ILE A 208 25.89 -1.51 13.58
CA ILE A 208 26.07 -0.53 12.52
C ILE A 208 26.05 -1.27 11.18
N ILE A 209 25.11 -0.90 10.30
CA ILE A 209 25.01 -1.49 8.97
C ILE A 209 26.21 -1.01 8.14
N THR A 210 27.06 -1.93 7.72
CA THR A 210 28.21 -1.66 6.86
C THR A 210 27.98 -2.03 5.39
N SER A 211 26.96 -2.87 5.13
CA SER A 211 26.54 -3.25 3.79
C SER A 211 25.02 -3.32 3.75
N GLU A 212 24.40 -2.56 2.85
CA GLU A 212 22.96 -2.56 2.67
C GLU A 212 22.49 -3.84 1.95
N ALA A 213 21.39 -4.42 2.42
CA ALA A 213 20.73 -5.51 1.70
C ALA A 213 19.77 -4.93 0.64
N PRO A 214 19.60 -5.59 -0.52
CA PRO A 214 18.76 -5.06 -1.60
C PRO A 214 17.27 -4.97 -1.22
N ASN A 215 16.86 -5.70 -0.19
CA ASN A 215 15.46 -5.81 0.26
C ASN A 215 15.22 -5.17 1.64
N TYR A 216 16.22 -4.50 2.21
CA TYR A 216 16.08 -3.85 3.51
C TYR A 216 16.75 -2.47 3.52
N SER A 217 16.01 -1.48 3.98
CA SER A 217 16.51 -0.16 4.34
C SER A 217 15.90 0.25 5.70
N ARG A 218 16.67 0.93 6.53
CA ARG A 218 16.12 1.47 7.80
C ARG A 218 15.06 2.52 7.50
N PRO A 219 13.97 2.56 8.29
CA PRO A 219 13.04 3.70 8.26
C PRO A 219 13.84 5.00 8.53
N GLN A 220 13.57 6.05 7.74
CA GLN A 220 14.10 7.40 7.96
C GLN A 220 13.28 8.12 9.01
#